data_ecf50da0cf7126eb2928ee142d54ff81
#
_entry.id   ecf50da0cf7126eb2928ee142d54ff81
#
_cell.length_a   1.000
_cell.length_b   1.000
_cell.length_c   1.000
_cell.angle_alpha   90.00
_cell.angle_beta   90.00
_cell.angle_gamma   90.00
#
_symmetry.space_group_name_H-M   'P 1'
#
loop_
_entity.id
_entity.type
_entity.pdbx_description
1 polymer ?
#
loop_
_entity_poly.entity_id
_entity_poly.type
_entity_poly.pdbx_seq_one_letter_code
_entity_poly.pdbx_strand_id
1 'polypeptide(L)'
;MNEKVMVMENKKKINKQRNESGQSMVELSMSIVVLLILLAGVVDLGRVAFYYIAIRDAAQEAASYAAVFPNNNQQIFARALDGIAGSGVDPSRIEIELIFKKESGTYECLLSEGCSSDTDTTDSNVVPVGSVIQITVIDPAFPITMPLLGTFLGSQTIHLNSAIQDVVVRVPEE
;
A
#
# COMPACT_ATOMS: atom_id res chain seq x y z
N MET A 1 37.74 61.92 -28.39
CA MET A 1 37.75 61.23 -27.07
C MET A 1 36.47 60.43 -26.81
N ASN A 2 35.50 60.38 -27.75
CA ASN A 2 34.18 59.71 -27.51
C ASN A 2 34.06 58.29 -28.04
N GLU A 3 34.86 57.87 -29.01
CA GLU A 3 34.69 56.56 -29.63
C GLU A 3 35.13 55.36 -28.72
N LYS A 4 36.22 55.48 -27.98
CA LYS A 4 36.71 54.47 -27.01
C LYS A 4 35.75 54.28 -25.86
N VAL A 5 35.07 55.33 -25.41
CA VAL A 5 34.11 55.26 -24.31
C VAL A 5 32.85 54.46 -24.75
N MET A 6 32.35 54.68 -25.93
CA MET A 6 31.20 54.02 -26.52
C MET A 6 31.45 52.52 -26.78
N VAL A 7 32.65 52.16 -27.21
CA VAL A 7 33.05 50.74 -27.39
C VAL A 7 33.18 49.99 -26.07
N MET A 8 33.68 50.61 -25.01
CA MET A 8 33.77 50.03 -23.69
C MET A 8 32.39 49.82 -23.04
N GLU A 9 31.48 50.75 -23.21
CA GLU A 9 30.12 50.69 -22.69
C GLU A 9 29.32 49.59 -23.36
N ASN A 10 29.46 49.41 -24.68
CA ASN A 10 28.82 48.35 -25.44
C ASN A 10 29.36 46.96 -25.06
N LYS A 11 30.67 46.81 -24.85
CA LYS A 11 31.27 45.56 -24.33
C LYS A 11 30.76 45.20 -22.94
N LYS A 12 30.54 46.20 -22.07
CA LYS A 12 30.05 46.00 -20.71
C LYS A 12 28.57 45.54 -20.70
N LYS A 13 27.73 46.07 -21.60
CA LYS A 13 26.33 45.64 -21.80
C LYS A 13 26.24 44.22 -22.33
N ILE A 14 27.06 43.85 -23.32
CA ILE A 14 27.07 42.51 -23.91
C ILE A 14 27.53 41.47 -22.88
N ASN A 15 28.54 41.77 -22.06
CA ASN A 15 28.98 40.86 -21.00
C ASN A 15 27.96 40.72 -19.86
N LYS A 16 27.19 41.73 -19.54
CA LYS A 16 26.14 41.68 -18.52
C LYS A 16 24.99 40.77 -18.97
N GLN A 17 24.52 40.91 -20.21
CA GLN A 17 23.48 40.09 -20.79
C GLN A 17 23.87 38.59 -20.87
N ARG A 18 25.15 38.30 -21.16
CA ARG A 18 25.66 36.91 -21.21
C ARG A 18 25.66 36.21 -19.84
N ASN A 19 25.94 36.93 -18.76
CA ASN A 19 25.89 36.39 -17.41
C ASN A 19 24.47 36.12 -16.95
N GLU A 20 23.51 36.96 -17.29
CA GLU A 20 22.10 36.82 -16.91
C GLU A 20 21.45 35.58 -17.57
N SER A 21 21.81 35.30 -18.85
CA SER A 21 21.32 34.11 -19.56
C SER A 21 21.80 32.77 -18.95
N GLY A 22 23.04 32.73 -18.42
CA GLY A 22 23.58 31.55 -17.76
C GLY A 22 22.94 31.31 -16.39
N GLN A 23 22.64 32.35 -15.66
CA GLN A 23 21.98 32.25 -14.34
C GLN A 23 20.56 31.72 -14.46
N SER A 24 19.77 32.20 -15.44
CA SER A 24 18.42 31.73 -15.69
C SER A 24 18.37 30.23 -16.07
N MET A 25 19.36 29.70 -16.78
CA MET A 25 19.45 28.31 -17.13
C MET A 25 19.72 27.43 -15.88
N VAL A 26 20.56 27.88 -14.95
CA VAL A 26 20.83 27.18 -13.70
C VAL A 26 19.58 27.16 -12.82
N GLU A 27 18.88 28.29 -12.71
CA GLU A 27 17.65 28.40 -11.93
C GLU A 27 16.54 27.48 -12.50
N LEU A 28 16.38 27.48 -13.84
CA LEU A 28 15.45 26.56 -14.51
C LEU A 28 15.80 25.09 -14.23
N SER A 29 17.07 24.72 -14.32
CA SER A 29 17.50 23.33 -14.09
C SER A 29 17.25 22.88 -12.65
N MET A 30 17.49 23.72 -11.66
CA MET A 30 17.17 23.43 -10.26
C MET A 30 15.65 23.27 -10.06
N SER A 31 14.86 24.15 -10.67
CA SER A 31 13.40 24.12 -10.59
C SER A 31 12.82 22.83 -11.20
N ILE A 32 13.37 22.37 -12.33
CA ILE A 32 12.96 21.10 -12.96
C ILE A 32 13.28 19.91 -12.07
N VAL A 33 14.44 19.86 -11.43
CA VAL A 33 14.81 18.76 -10.51
C VAL A 33 13.84 18.69 -9.34
N VAL A 34 13.53 19.83 -8.72
CA VAL A 34 12.54 19.89 -7.62
C VAL A 34 11.16 19.42 -8.09
N LEU A 35 10.74 19.88 -9.27
CA LEU A 35 9.45 19.47 -9.85
C LEU A 35 9.39 17.96 -10.10
N LEU A 36 10.46 17.36 -10.63
CA LEU A 36 10.53 15.91 -10.88
C LEU A 36 10.47 15.10 -9.58
N ILE A 37 11.12 15.57 -8.51
CA ILE A 37 11.07 14.92 -7.19
C ILE A 37 9.63 14.98 -6.65
N LEU A 38 8.97 16.12 -6.73
CA LEU A 38 7.57 16.25 -6.31
C LEU A 38 6.64 15.35 -7.12
N LEU A 39 6.82 15.30 -8.44
CA LEU A 39 6.04 14.44 -9.32
C LEU A 39 6.22 12.95 -8.95
N ALA A 40 7.45 12.51 -8.72
CA ALA A 40 7.74 11.14 -8.29
C ALA A 40 7.04 10.81 -6.95
N GLY A 41 7.04 11.75 -6.00
CA GLY A 41 6.33 11.59 -4.73
C GLY A 41 4.82 11.42 -4.89
N VAL A 42 4.21 12.21 -5.78
CA VAL A 42 2.76 12.09 -6.08
C VAL A 42 2.43 10.73 -6.70
N VAL A 43 3.28 10.24 -7.61
CA VAL A 43 3.10 8.92 -8.23
C VAL A 43 3.18 7.80 -7.20
N ASP A 44 4.16 7.83 -6.29
CA ASP A 44 4.28 6.82 -5.23
C ASP A 44 3.09 6.86 -4.26
N LEU A 45 2.62 8.05 -3.86
CA LEU A 45 1.41 8.17 -3.05
C LEU A 45 0.18 7.59 -3.75
N GLY A 46 0.04 7.84 -5.06
CA GLY A 46 -1.04 7.25 -5.86
C GLY A 46 -0.99 5.73 -5.87
N ARG A 47 0.21 5.13 -6.00
CA ARG A 47 0.39 3.68 -5.93
C ARG A 47 0.02 3.12 -4.56
N VAL A 48 0.47 3.75 -3.47
CA VAL A 48 0.12 3.34 -2.10
C VAL A 48 -1.39 3.37 -1.88
N ALA A 49 -2.06 4.45 -2.31
CA ALA A 49 -3.51 4.59 -2.16
C ALA A 49 -4.25 3.51 -2.95
N PHE A 50 -3.87 3.26 -4.20
CA PHE A 50 -4.47 2.22 -5.03
C PHE A 50 -4.27 0.81 -4.44
N TYR A 51 -3.06 0.54 -3.95
CA TYR A 51 -2.72 -0.72 -3.32
C TYR A 51 -3.51 -0.95 -2.01
N TYR A 52 -3.65 0.10 -1.20
CA TYR A 52 -4.45 0.05 0.02
C TYR A 52 -5.92 -0.27 -0.27
N ILE A 53 -6.50 0.32 -1.33
CA ILE A 53 -7.87 0.01 -1.75
C ILE A 53 -7.98 -1.46 -2.13
N ALA A 54 -7.03 -2.01 -2.90
CA ALA A 54 -7.03 -3.41 -3.30
C ALA A 54 -6.96 -4.37 -2.09
N ILE A 55 -6.09 -4.09 -1.11
CA ILE A 55 -6.00 -4.87 0.13
C ILE A 55 -7.32 -4.81 0.92
N ARG A 56 -7.94 -3.64 0.97
CA ARG A 56 -9.23 -3.46 1.64
C ARG A 56 -10.35 -4.24 0.96
N ASP A 57 -10.41 -4.20 -0.36
CA ASP A 57 -11.41 -4.93 -1.14
C ASP A 57 -11.23 -6.45 -0.98
N ALA A 58 -9.99 -6.92 -0.94
CA ALA A 58 -9.66 -8.32 -0.65
C ALA A 58 -10.14 -8.76 0.74
N ALA A 59 -9.89 -7.94 1.77
CA ALA A 59 -10.35 -8.20 3.12
C ALA A 59 -11.89 -8.24 3.20
N GLN A 60 -12.56 -7.35 2.47
CA GLN A 60 -14.03 -7.29 2.42
C GLN A 60 -14.63 -8.51 1.70
N GLU A 61 -14.08 -8.92 0.56
CA GLU A 61 -14.53 -10.10 -0.18
C GLU A 61 -14.38 -11.36 0.67
N ALA A 62 -13.22 -11.54 1.32
CA ALA A 62 -12.97 -12.67 2.20
C ALA A 62 -13.89 -12.67 3.43
N ALA A 63 -14.10 -11.52 4.07
CA ALA A 63 -14.97 -11.39 5.25
C ALA A 63 -16.43 -11.69 4.90
N SER A 64 -16.92 -11.19 3.77
CA SER A 64 -18.28 -11.44 3.31
C SER A 64 -18.51 -12.93 3.00
N TYR A 65 -17.51 -13.61 2.43
CA TYR A 65 -17.58 -15.06 2.22
C TYR A 65 -17.54 -15.82 3.56
N ALA A 66 -16.64 -15.45 4.46
CA ALA A 66 -16.49 -16.07 5.76
C ALA A 66 -17.72 -15.91 6.65
N ALA A 67 -18.51 -14.85 6.49
CA ALA A 67 -19.77 -14.65 7.20
C ALA A 67 -20.83 -15.73 6.87
N VAL A 68 -20.72 -16.36 5.70
CA VAL A 68 -21.64 -17.43 5.22
C VAL A 68 -21.01 -18.81 5.35
N PHE A 69 -19.70 -18.92 5.10
CA PHE A 69 -18.94 -20.18 5.10
C PHE A 69 -17.71 -20.08 6.02
N PRO A 70 -17.91 -19.94 7.34
CA PRO A 70 -16.82 -19.64 8.28
C PRO A 70 -15.78 -20.75 8.43
N ASN A 71 -16.13 -21.99 8.09
CA ASN A 71 -15.25 -23.15 8.23
C ASN A 71 -14.46 -23.48 6.96
N ASN A 72 -14.70 -22.76 5.85
CA ASN A 72 -14.04 -23.03 4.58
C ASN A 72 -12.81 -22.13 4.38
N ASN A 73 -11.78 -22.35 5.21
CA ASN A 73 -10.55 -21.54 5.22
C ASN A 73 -9.87 -21.45 3.84
N GLN A 74 -9.90 -22.55 3.07
CA GLN A 74 -9.29 -22.58 1.75
C GLN A 74 -10.00 -21.62 0.77
N GLN A 75 -11.31 -21.56 0.79
CA GLN A 75 -12.08 -20.66 -0.08
C GLN A 75 -12.03 -19.22 0.42
N ILE A 76 -11.98 -18.99 1.75
CA ILE A 76 -11.77 -17.65 2.31
C ILE A 76 -10.44 -17.07 1.82
N PHE A 77 -9.37 -17.88 1.88
CA PHE A 77 -8.06 -17.51 1.37
C PHE A 77 -8.08 -17.23 -0.14
N ALA A 78 -8.72 -18.11 -0.92
CA ALA A 78 -8.85 -17.92 -2.38
C ALA A 78 -9.59 -16.63 -2.73
N ARG A 79 -10.67 -16.29 -2.01
CA ARG A 79 -11.43 -15.05 -2.20
C ARG A 79 -10.61 -13.79 -1.90
N ALA A 80 -9.82 -13.84 -0.83
CA ALA A 80 -8.90 -12.74 -0.55
C ALA A 80 -7.87 -12.53 -1.66
N LEU A 81 -7.30 -13.61 -2.21
CA LEU A 81 -6.36 -13.54 -3.34
C LEU A 81 -7.03 -13.05 -4.63
N ASP A 82 -8.26 -13.48 -4.90
CA ASP A 82 -9.04 -12.99 -6.04
C ASP A 82 -9.30 -11.48 -5.96
N GLY A 83 -9.55 -10.96 -4.76
CA GLY A 83 -9.76 -9.53 -4.51
C GLY A 83 -8.54 -8.65 -4.82
N ILE A 84 -7.33 -9.19 -4.69
CA ILE A 84 -6.10 -8.49 -5.09
C ILE A 84 -5.66 -8.77 -6.53
N ALA A 85 -6.30 -9.70 -7.21
CA ALA A 85 -5.92 -10.09 -8.57
C ALA A 85 -5.98 -8.89 -9.53
N GLY A 86 -4.94 -8.69 -10.31
CA GLY A 86 -4.85 -7.60 -11.28
C GLY A 86 -4.53 -6.21 -10.68
N SER A 87 -4.41 -6.07 -9.36
CA SER A 87 -4.04 -4.80 -8.71
C SER A 87 -2.53 -4.50 -8.73
N GLY A 88 -1.71 -5.47 -9.18
CA GLY A 88 -0.25 -5.40 -9.09
C GLY A 88 0.31 -5.74 -7.70
N VAL A 89 -0.54 -6.21 -6.80
CA VAL A 89 -0.15 -6.79 -5.52
C VAL A 89 0.53 -8.14 -5.78
N ASP A 90 1.67 -8.39 -5.13
CA ASP A 90 2.32 -9.70 -5.19
C ASP A 90 1.70 -10.64 -4.15
N PRO A 91 0.95 -11.68 -4.57
CA PRO A 91 0.25 -12.56 -3.64
C PRO A 91 1.17 -13.30 -2.67
N SER A 92 2.44 -13.50 -3.05
CA SER A 92 3.41 -14.23 -2.23
C SER A 92 3.87 -13.49 -0.98
N ARG A 93 3.61 -12.17 -0.91
CA ARG A 93 3.94 -11.33 0.25
C ARG A 93 2.76 -11.08 1.17
N ILE A 94 1.56 -11.44 0.71
CA ILE A 94 0.35 -11.15 1.46
C ILE A 94 0.14 -12.19 2.55
N GLU A 95 -0.01 -11.71 3.76
CA GLU A 95 -0.43 -12.48 4.90
C GLU A 95 -1.92 -12.22 5.16
N ILE A 96 -2.69 -13.28 5.39
CA ILE A 96 -4.13 -13.18 5.65
C ILE A 96 -4.39 -13.83 7.01
N GLU A 97 -4.79 -13.00 7.95
CA GLU A 97 -5.12 -13.41 9.31
C GLU A 97 -6.63 -13.47 9.48
N LEU A 98 -7.09 -14.57 10.03
CA LEU A 98 -8.48 -14.85 10.36
C LEU A 98 -8.63 -14.88 11.88
N ILE A 99 -9.49 -14.04 12.43
CA ILE A 99 -9.78 -13.99 13.85
C ILE A 99 -11.27 -14.25 14.07
N PHE A 100 -11.59 -15.24 14.89
CA PHE A 100 -12.94 -15.48 15.37
C PHE A 100 -13.07 -15.03 16.82
N LYS A 101 -14.05 -14.18 17.10
CA LYS A 101 -14.39 -13.81 18.48
C LYS A 101 -15.65 -14.56 18.90
N LYS A 102 -15.48 -15.52 19.80
CA LYS A 102 -16.55 -16.27 20.47
C LYS A 102 -16.74 -15.74 21.90
N GLU A 103 -17.87 -16.02 22.53
CA GLU A 103 -18.07 -15.71 23.94
C GLU A 103 -17.05 -16.44 24.85
N SER A 104 -16.55 -17.59 24.42
CA SER A 104 -15.57 -18.41 25.14
C SER A 104 -14.11 -18.04 24.91
N GLY A 105 -13.79 -17.11 23.98
CA GLY A 105 -12.43 -16.72 23.67
C GLY A 105 -12.24 -16.27 22.22
N THR A 106 -11.01 -15.82 21.93
CA THR A 106 -10.59 -15.41 20.59
C THR A 106 -9.75 -16.53 19.97
N TYR A 107 -10.07 -16.88 18.74
CA TYR A 107 -9.29 -17.79 17.91
C TYR A 107 -8.63 -16.99 16.80
N GLU A 108 -7.32 -17.15 16.64
CA GLU A 108 -6.52 -16.47 15.63
C GLU A 108 -5.84 -17.52 14.75
N CYS A 109 -5.87 -17.30 13.44
CA CYS A 109 -5.28 -18.21 12.47
C CYS A 109 -4.70 -17.45 11.28
N LEU A 110 -3.49 -17.81 10.89
CA LEU A 110 -2.85 -17.31 9.67
C LEU A 110 -3.22 -18.24 8.50
N LEU A 111 -4.10 -17.77 7.61
CA LEU A 111 -4.60 -18.57 6.48
C LEU A 111 -3.51 -18.94 5.47
N SER A 112 -2.46 -18.12 5.34
CA SER A 112 -1.31 -18.36 4.46
C SER A 112 -0.44 -19.54 4.88
N GLU A 113 -0.40 -19.87 6.18
CA GLU A 113 0.35 -21.01 6.72
C GLU A 113 -0.50 -22.27 6.86
N GLY A 114 -1.80 -22.15 6.59
CA GLY A 114 -2.78 -23.18 6.86
C GLY A 114 -3.16 -23.19 8.33
N CYS A 115 -4.43 -22.98 8.64
CA CYS A 115 -4.92 -23.09 9.99
C CYS A 115 -4.74 -24.53 10.45
N SER A 116 -3.76 -24.80 11.31
CA SER A 116 -3.64 -26.11 11.94
C SER A 116 -4.85 -26.33 12.84
N SER A 117 -5.51 -27.45 12.63
CA SER A 117 -6.67 -27.90 13.40
C SER A 117 -6.34 -28.21 14.87
N ASP A 118 -5.17 -27.82 15.35
CA ASP A 118 -4.58 -28.31 16.61
C ASP A 118 -4.78 -27.40 17.83
N THR A 119 -5.64 -26.40 17.73
CA THR A 119 -6.12 -25.75 18.94
C THR A 119 -7.48 -26.28 19.31
N ASP A 120 -7.44 -27.43 20.01
CA ASP A 120 -8.47 -27.93 20.94
C ASP A 120 -9.94 -27.63 20.56
N THR A 121 -10.31 -28.00 19.33
CA THR A 121 -11.71 -28.04 18.90
C THR A 121 -12.26 -29.43 19.07
N THR A 122 -12.19 -29.93 20.29
CA THR A 122 -12.80 -31.23 20.66
C THR A 122 -14.31 -31.15 20.63
N ASP A 123 -14.91 -29.97 20.45
CA ASP A 123 -16.35 -29.87 20.29
C ASP A 123 -16.74 -28.76 19.33
N SER A 124 -17.25 -29.22 18.21
CA SER A 124 -17.93 -28.48 17.16
C SER A 124 -17.06 -27.49 16.36
N ASN A 125 -16.64 -27.92 15.17
CA ASN A 125 -16.16 -27.12 14.04
C ASN A 125 -17.19 -26.07 13.53
N VAL A 126 -18.20 -25.76 14.30
CA VAL A 126 -19.25 -24.84 13.93
C VAL A 126 -19.00 -23.53 14.63
N VAL A 127 -18.57 -22.54 13.85
CA VAL A 127 -18.57 -21.15 14.32
C VAL A 127 -20.05 -20.76 14.49
N PRO A 128 -20.52 -20.42 15.70
CA PRO A 128 -21.93 -20.16 15.91
C PRO A 128 -22.38 -18.90 15.17
N VAL A 129 -23.61 -18.93 14.68
CA VAL A 129 -24.28 -17.74 14.12
C VAL A 129 -24.25 -16.61 15.16
N GLY A 130 -23.93 -15.40 14.70
CA GLY A 130 -23.74 -14.24 15.57
C GLY A 130 -22.30 -14.03 16.07
N SER A 131 -21.38 -14.96 15.80
CA SER A 131 -19.95 -14.76 16.07
C SER A 131 -19.38 -13.66 15.17
N VAL A 132 -18.42 -12.88 15.71
CA VAL A 132 -17.72 -11.86 14.93
C VAL A 132 -16.51 -12.50 14.26
N ILE A 133 -16.42 -12.33 12.96
CA ILE A 133 -15.25 -12.70 12.14
C ILE A 133 -14.50 -11.42 11.81
N GLN A 134 -13.19 -11.44 11.92
CA GLN A 134 -12.30 -10.41 11.44
C GLN A 134 -11.30 -11.02 10.46
N ILE A 135 -11.23 -10.46 9.26
CA ILE A 135 -10.20 -10.78 8.28
C ILE A 135 -9.25 -9.59 8.20
N THR A 136 -7.97 -9.86 8.39
CA THR A 136 -6.92 -8.86 8.22
C THR A 136 -6.02 -9.29 7.07
N VAL A 137 -5.90 -8.44 6.05
CA VAL A 137 -4.98 -8.62 4.93
C VAL A 137 -3.79 -7.69 5.14
N ILE A 138 -2.59 -8.25 5.11
CA ILE A 138 -1.34 -7.56 5.49
C ILE A 138 -0.33 -7.70 4.34
N ASP A 139 0.26 -6.59 3.91
CA ASP A 139 1.52 -6.58 3.17
C ASP A 139 2.61 -5.97 4.07
N PRO A 140 3.51 -6.80 4.61
CA PRO A 140 4.53 -6.32 5.55
C PRO A 140 5.62 -5.48 4.90
N ALA A 141 5.76 -5.51 3.56
CA ALA A 141 6.91 -4.95 2.87
C ALA A 141 6.57 -4.31 1.51
N PHE A 142 5.57 -3.42 1.48
CA PHE A 142 5.27 -2.67 0.26
C PHE A 142 6.45 -1.77 -0.15
N PRO A 143 7.03 -1.95 -1.37
CA PRO A 143 8.20 -1.20 -1.78
C PRO A 143 7.86 0.23 -2.23
N ILE A 144 8.60 1.20 -1.69
CA ILE A 144 8.57 2.59 -2.14
C ILE A 144 9.59 2.75 -3.26
N THR A 145 9.16 3.30 -4.40
CA THR A 145 10.02 3.46 -5.58
C THR A 145 10.90 4.70 -5.50
N MET A 146 10.49 5.71 -4.72
CA MET A 146 11.20 6.98 -4.58
C MET A 146 12.49 6.82 -3.76
N PRO A 147 13.69 6.98 -4.37
CA PRO A 147 14.96 6.67 -3.72
C PRO A 147 15.29 7.57 -2.51
N LEU A 148 14.73 8.79 -2.46
CA LEU A 148 14.97 9.73 -1.38
C LEU A 148 14.05 9.50 -0.17
N LEU A 149 12.87 8.91 -0.37
CA LEU A 149 11.90 8.73 0.71
C LEU A 149 12.39 7.70 1.73
N GLY A 150 13.05 6.64 1.28
CA GLY A 150 13.66 5.63 2.15
C GLY A 150 14.73 6.21 3.08
N THR A 151 15.45 7.24 2.64
CA THR A 151 16.45 7.92 3.47
C THR A 151 15.79 8.73 4.61
N PHE A 152 14.62 9.29 4.37
CA PHE A 152 13.86 10.04 5.39
C PHE A 152 13.06 9.12 6.33
N LEU A 153 12.48 8.04 5.82
CA LEU A 153 11.66 7.10 6.59
C LEU A 153 12.49 6.02 7.30
N GLY A 154 13.79 5.89 6.97
CA GLY A 154 14.67 4.85 7.50
C GLY A 154 14.43 3.45 6.90
N SER A 155 13.45 3.28 6.02
CA SER A 155 13.17 2.05 5.27
C SER A 155 12.65 2.36 3.87
N GLN A 156 12.88 1.46 2.92
CA GLN A 156 12.31 1.55 1.56
C GLN A 156 10.99 0.77 1.43
N THR A 157 10.48 0.26 2.55
CA THR A 157 9.22 -0.47 2.61
C THR A 157 8.31 0.12 3.65
N ILE A 158 7.01 0.07 3.41
CA ILE A 158 5.96 0.41 4.37
C ILE A 158 5.09 -0.81 4.62
N HIS A 159 4.60 -0.91 5.85
CA HIS A 159 3.67 -1.93 6.26
C HIS A 159 2.24 -1.46 5.96
N LEU A 160 1.52 -2.21 5.14
CA LEU A 160 0.12 -1.93 4.81
C LEU A 160 -0.76 -3.04 5.36
N ASN A 161 -1.83 -2.68 6.03
CA ASN A 161 -2.83 -3.63 6.50
C ASN A 161 -4.25 -3.07 6.37
N SER A 162 -5.20 -3.97 6.22
CA SER A 162 -6.63 -3.65 6.29
C SER A 162 -7.36 -4.77 7.01
N ALA A 163 -8.14 -4.42 8.03
CA ALA A 163 -8.95 -5.34 8.79
C ALA A 163 -10.43 -5.04 8.58
N ILE A 164 -11.20 -6.04 8.21
CA ILE A 164 -12.65 -5.97 8.04
C ILE A 164 -13.30 -6.96 9.01
N GLN A 165 -14.35 -6.50 9.69
CA GLN A 165 -15.16 -7.33 10.58
C GLN A 165 -16.51 -7.56 9.96
N ASP A 166 -17.01 -8.79 10.08
CA ASP A 166 -18.36 -9.18 9.72
C ASP A 166 -18.93 -10.14 10.78
N VAL A 167 -20.22 -10.43 10.69
CA VAL A 167 -20.91 -11.32 11.61
C VAL A 167 -21.38 -12.56 10.86
N VAL A 168 -21.17 -13.74 11.46
CA VAL A 168 -21.67 -15.00 10.90
C VAL A 168 -23.19 -14.98 10.87
N VAL A 169 -23.76 -14.94 9.69
CA VAL A 169 -25.21 -14.88 9.47
C VAL A 169 -25.81 -16.25 9.19
N ARG A 170 -25.01 -17.17 8.66
CA ARG A 170 -25.44 -18.52 8.30
C ARG A 170 -24.25 -19.48 8.35
N VAL A 171 -24.50 -20.67 8.84
CA VAL A 171 -23.62 -21.84 8.66
C VAL A 171 -24.40 -22.83 7.81
N PRO A 172 -23.91 -23.18 6.59
CA PRO A 172 -24.58 -24.22 5.77
C PRO A 172 -24.57 -25.55 6.54
N GLU A 173 -25.70 -26.21 6.61
CA GLU A 173 -25.77 -27.61 7.03
C GLU A 173 -25.16 -28.43 5.88
N GLU A 174 -24.16 -29.26 6.20
CA GLU A 174 -23.61 -30.26 5.28
C GLU A 174 -24.56 -31.43 5.10
#